data_eecb62fdb23028ccae79510d8389b14e
#
_entry.id   eecb62fdb23028ccae79510d8389b14e
#
_cell.length_a   1.000
_cell.length_b   1.000
_cell.length_c   1.000
_cell.angle_alpha   90.00
_cell.angle_beta   90.00
_cell.angle_gamma   90.00
#
_symmetry.space_group_name_H-M   'P 1'
#
loop_
_entity.id
_entity.type
_entity.pdbx_description
1 polymer ?
#
loop_
_entity_poly.entity_id
_entity_poly.type
_entity_poly.pdbx_seq_one_letter_code
_entity_poly.pdbx_strand_id
1 'polypeptide(L)'
;MELKSKIDHLLPEEIEKRSFKIITEELKKKGISLPAEQENITKRVIHTSADFDYADTLAYSKDAVAIAKELLKNGADIVTDTNMALAGINKKVLAKLGGQTHCFMADEDVARLAKERGVTRAVVSMEKARNIEKPVIFAVGNAPTALIRLYEMIQEGNWHPTFVIGVPVGFVNVEVAKELIMETEVPYIVNRGRKGGSNVAAAICNALLYELTR
;
A
#
# COMPACT_ATOMS: atom_id res chain seq x y z
N MET A 1 -13.81 -36.33 -15.62
CA MET A 1 -13.22 -36.95 -14.40
C MET A 1 -11.79 -36.50 -14.14
N GLU A 2 -11.01 -36.22 -15.15
CA GLU A 2 -9.58 -35.90 -15.04
C GLU A 2 -9.24 -34.58 -14.30
N LEU A 3 -10.10 -33.55 -14.37
CA LEU A 3 -9.83 -32.24 -13.70
C LEU A 3 -10.03 -32.29 -12.18
N LYS A 4 -11.00 -33.12 -11.69
CA LYS A 4 -11.23 -33.24 -10.24
C LYS A 4 -10.06 -33.90 -9.49
N SER A 5 -9.30 -34.78 -10.16
CA SER A 5 -8.13 -35.44 -9.56
C SER A 5 -6.92 -34.52 -9.42
N LYS A 6 -6.97 -33.33 -10.02
CA LYS A 6 -5.91 -32.29 -9.93
C LYS A 6 -6.17 -31.27 -8.82
N ILE A 7 -7.28 -31.42 -8.06
CA ILE A 7 -7.62 -30.49 -6.97
C ILE A 7 -6.84 -30.91 -5.72
N ASP A 8 -5.98 -30.02 -5.23
CA ASP A 8 -5.34 -30.16 -3.93
C ASP A 8 -6.37 -29.88 -2.82
N HIS A 9 -6.71 -30.90 -2.04
CA HIS A 9 -7.59 -30.78 -0.88
C HIS A 9 -6.75 -30.41 0.35
N LEU A 10 -6.66 -29.09 0.62
CA LEU A 10 -5.90 -28.53 1.74
C LEU A 10 -6.85 -27.97 2.80
N LEU A 11 -6.42 -27.99 4.06
CA LEU A 11 -7.11 -27.28 5.13
C LEU A 11 -6.97 -25.75 4.92
N PRO A 12 -7.97 -24.92 5.33
CA PRO A 12 -7.92 -23.47 5.12
C PRO A 12 -6.64 -22.81 5.60
N GLU A 13 -6.09 -23.25 6.73
CA GLU A 13 -4.83 -22.77 7.32
C GLU A 13 -3.56 -23.17 6.55
N GLU A 14 -3.66 -24.16 5.67
CA GLU A 14 -2.55 -24.64 4.84
C GLU A 14 -2.50 -23.94 3.48
N ILE A 15 -3.64 -23.41 3.00
CA ILE A 15 -3.75 -22.80 1.67
C ILE A 15 -2.78 -21.63 1.52
N GLU A 16 -2.75 -20.71 2.50
CA GLU A 16 -1.84 -19.55 2.48
C GLU A 16 -0.38 -20.02 2.49
N LYS A 17 -0.02 -20.95 3.38
CA LYS A 17 1.35 -21.50 3.48
C LYS A 17 1.77 -22.18 2.17
N ARG A 18 0.88 -22.95 1.55
CA ARG A 18 1.14 -23.59 0.26
C ARG A 18 1.37 -22.58 -0.85
N SER A 19 0.55 -21.52 -0.91
CA SER A 19 0.72 -20.43 -1.87
C SER A 19 2.07 -19.73 -1.73
N PHE A 20 2.47 -19.38 -0.51
CA PHE A 20 3.77 -18.77 -0.24
C PHE A 20 4.95 -19.69 -0.59
N LYS A 21 4.80 -21.00 -0.37
CA LYS A 21 5.80 -21.98 -0.79
C LYS A 21 5.96 -22.00 -2.31
N ILE A 22 4.85 -22.04 -3.06
CA ILE A 22 4.85 -21.99 -4.52
C ILE A 22 5.54 -20.74 -5.02
N ILE A 23 5.16 -19.55 -4.48
CA ILE A 23 5.78 -18.27 -4.84
C ILE A 23 7.29 -18.30 -4.60
N THR A 24 7.73 -18.84 -3.45
CA THR A 24 9.15 -18.95 -3.13
C THR A 24 9.91 -19.84 -4.12
N GLU A 25 9.32 -20.99 -4.48
CA GLU A 25 9.90 -21.94 -5.44
C GLU A 25 9.99 -21.31 -6.85
N GLU A 26 8.97 -20.55 -7.26
CA GLU A 26 8.96 -19.86 -8.55
C GLU A 26 9.95 -18.71 -8.63
N LEU A 27 10.07 -17.87 -7.59
CA LEU A 27 11.09 -16.84 -7.49
C LEU A 27 12.49 -17.45 -7.62
N LYS A 28 12.75 -18.56 -6.91
CA LYS A 28 14.01 -19.28 -6.99
C LYS A 28 14.30 -19.82 -8.41
N LYS A 29 13.29 -20.38 -9.08
CA LYS A 29 13.42 -20.84 -10.49
C LYS A 29 13.73 -19.71 -11.45
N LYS A 30 13.24 -18.50 -11.19
CA LYS A 30 13.50 -17.27 -11.95
C LYS A 30 14.86 -16.66 -11.59
N GLY A 31 15.58 -17.18 -10.61
CA GLY A 31 16.86 -16.61 -10.13
C GLY A 31 16.69 -15.31 -9.33
N ILE A 32 15.48 -15.01 -8.87
CA ILE A 32 15.19 -13.79 -8.11
C ILE A 32 15.39 -14.05 -6.62
N SER A 33 16.22 -13.21 -5.99
CA SER A 33 16.45 -13.19 -4.55
C SER A 33 15.98 -11.87 -3.98
N LEU A 34 15.04 -11.93 -3.06
CA LEU A 34 14.49 -10.74 -2.39
C LEU A 34 15.31 -10.43 -1.13
N PRO A 35 15.55 -9.14 -0.79
CA PRO A 35 16.10 -8.78 0.52
C PRO A 35 15.20 -9.31 1.65
N ALA A 36 15.81 -9.87 2.71
CA ALA A 36 15.07 -10.56 3.76
C ALA A 36 13.99 -9.68 4.42
N GLU A 37 14.25 -8.40 4.59
CA GLU A 37 13.32 -7.42 5.16
C GLU A 37 12.11 -7.11 4.27
N GLN A 38 12.23 -7.28 2.94
CA GLN A 38 11.21 -6.97 1.93
C GLN A 38 10.44 -8.22 1.49
N GLU A 39 10.98 -9.40 1.78
CA GLU A 39 10.55 -10.68 1.22
C GLU A 39 9.06 -10.96 1.49
N ASN A 40 8.62 -10.80 2.73
CA ASN A 40 7.24 -11.09 3.12
C ASN A 40 6.25 -10.13 2.47
N ILE A 41 6.60 -8.85 2.36
CA ILE A 41 5.75 -7.84 1.74
C ILE A 41 5.63 -8.10 0.24
N THR A 42 6.77 -8.30 -0.44
CA THR A 42 6.79 -8.58 -1.88
C THR A 42 6.03 -9.87 -2.21
N LYS A 43 6.25 -10.95 -1.45
CA LYS A 43 5.49 -12.20 -1.63
C LYS A 43 3.99 -12.03 -1.37
N ARG A 44 3.60 -11.18 -0.43
CA ARG A 44 2.18 -10.89 -0.17
C ARG A 44 1.55 -10.15 -1.36
N VAL A 45 2.27 -9.22 -1.98
CA VAL A 45 1.83 -8.53 -3.19
C VAL A 45 1.70 -9.52 -4.37
N ILE A 46 2.70 -10.39 -4.58
CA ILE A 46 2.63 -11.45 -5.58
C ILE A 46 1.43 -12.37 -5.31
N HIS A 47 1.21 -12.79 -4.07
CA HIS A 47 0.07 -13.64 -3.69
C HIS A 47 -1.28 -12.99 -4.04
N THR A 48 -1.41 -11.68 -3.82
CA THR A 48 -2.66 -10.93 -4.07
C THR A 48 -2.94 -10.70 -5.56
N SER A 49 -1.89 -10.63 -6.38
CA SER A 49 -1.97 -10.25 -7.80
C SER A 49 -1.71 -11.40 -8.77
N ALA A 50 -1.10 -12.50 -8.30
CA ALA A 50 -0.50 -13.57 -9.09
C ALA A 50 0.54 -13.06 -10.11
N ASP A 51 1.17 -11.89 -9.85
CA ASP A 51 2.07 -11.21 -10.77
C ASP A 51 3.48 -11.11 -10.16
N PHE A 52 4.45 -11.79 -10.78
CA PHE A 52 5.83 -11.85 -10.31
C PHE A 52 6.65 -10.60 -10.65
N ASP A 53 6.19 -9.74 -11.55
CA ASP A 53 6.89 -8.48 -11.88
C ASP A 53 7.05 -7.56 -10.65
N TYR A 54 6.20 -7.72 -9.64
CA TYR A 54 6.34 -6.99 -8.38
C TYR A 54 7.64 -7.29 -7.63
N ALA A 55 8.30 -8.42 -7.91
CA ALA A 55 9.61 -8.71 -7.34
C ALA A 55 10.71 -7.75 -7.82
N ASP A 56 10.55 -7.21 -9.05
CA ASP A 56 11.50 -6.30 -9.66
C ASP A 56 11.05 -4.83 -9.60
N THR A 57 9.74 -4.60 -9.48
CA THR A 57 9.18 -3.25 -9.60
C THR A 57 8.84 -2.58 -8.27
N LEU A 58 8.71 -3.34 -7.16
CA LEU A 58 8.56 -2.75 -5.84
C LEU A 58 9.88 -2.10 -5.40
N ALA A 59 9.81 -0.81 -5.12
CA ALA A 59 10.91 0.01 -4.61
C ALA A 59 10.64 0.40 -3.15
N TYR A 60 11.68 0.28 -2.34
CA TYR A 60 11.66 0.58 -0.91
C TYR A 60 12.70 1.67 -0.63
N SER A 61 12.33 2.71 0.10
CA SER A 61 13.32 3.64 0.65
C SER A 61 14.18 2.94 1.69
N LYS A 62 15.29 3.55 2.08
CA LYS A 62 16.16 3.01 3.13
C LYS A 62 15.38 2.75 4.40
N ASP A 63 15.54 1.57 4.98
CA ASP A 63 14.89 1.13 6.23
C ASP A 63 13.33 1.19 6.22
N ALA A 64 12.70 1.26 5.03
CA ALA A 64 11.26 1.47 4.87
C ALA A 64 10.40 0.52 5.70
N VAL A 65 10.73 -0.78 5.69
CA VAL A 65 9.95 -1.80 6.41
C VAL A 65 10.07 -1.60 7.92
N ALA A 66 11.27 -1.31 8.42
CA ALA A 66 11.51 -1.07 9.85
C ALA A 66 10.75 0.20 10.31
N ILE A 67 10.83 1.28 9.53
CA ILE A 67 10.13 2.55 9.82
C ILE A 67 8.61 2.33 9.83
N ALA A 68 8.05 1.69 8.81
CA ALA A 68 6.61 1.42 8.75
C ALA A 68 6.11 0.58 9.94
N LYS A 69 6.89 -0.45 10.32
CA LYS A 69 6.57 -1.29 11.49
C LYS A 69 6.61 -0.52 12.80
N GLU A 70 7.60 0.35 12.97
CA GLU A 70 7.71 1.18 14.16
C GLU A 70 6.55 2.19 14.26
N LEU A 71 6.18 2.82 13.15
CA LEU A 71 5.00 3.70 13.09
C LEU A 71 3.72 2.95 13.50
N LEU A 72 3.50 1.74 12.97
CA LEU A 72 2.33 0.93 13.30
C LEU A 72 2.32 0.50 14.77
N LYS A 73 3.48 0.11 15.35
CA LYS A 73 3.60 -0.20 16.78
C LYS A 73 3.23 0.98 17.66
N ASN A 74 3.54 2.20 17.22
CA ASN A 74 3.26 3.44 17.93
C ASN A 74 1.87 4.01 17.62
N GLY A 75 0.99 3.22 17.02
CA GLY A 75 -0.41 3.58 16.82
C GLY A 75 -0.69 4.52 15.66
N ALA A 76 0.17 4.52 14.63
CA ALA A 76 -0.06 5.29 13.41
C ALA A 76 -1.39 4.91 12.75
N ASP A 77 -2.07 5.91 12.21
CA ASP A 77 -3.27 5.74 11.40
C ASP A 77 -2.91 5.46 9.94
N ILE A 78 -3.82 4.82 9.21
CA ILE A 78 -3.66 4.58 7.76
C ILE A 78 -4.73 5.36 7.00
N VAL A 79 -4.32 6.22 6.08
CA VAL A 79 -5.20 6.95 5.16
C VAL A 79 -5.14 6.30 3.79
N THR A 80 -6.30 5.99 3.21
CA THR A 80 -6.41 5.41 1.88
C THR A 80 -7.11 6.36 0.90
N ASP A 81 -6.78 6.23 -0.37
CA ASP A 81 -7.41 6.96 -1.47
C ASP A 81 -8.68 6.28 -2.03
N THR A 82 -9.04 5.10 -1.51
CA THR A 82 -10.25 4.37 -1.90
C THR A 82 -10.86 3.62 -0.73
N ASN A 83 -12.20 3.50 -0.73
CA ASN A 83 -12.91 2.63 0.21
C ASN A 83 -12.57 1.14 -0.01
N MET A 84 -12.16 0.74 -1.22
CA MET A 84 -11.72 -0.62 -1.50
C MET A 84 -10.43 -0.95 -0.75
N ALA A 85 -9.43 -0.07 -0.76
CA ALA A 85 -8.20 -0.27 0.02
C ALA A 85 -8.51 -0.28 1.52
N LEU A 86 -9.32 0.67 2.00
CA LEU A 86 -9.77 0.74 3.40
C LEU A 86 -10.50 -0.54 3.84
N ALA A 87 -11.36 -1.10 2.99
CA ALA A 87 -12.06 -2.35 3.28
C ALA A 87 -11.13 -3.57 3.33
N GLY A 88 -10.05 -3.56 2.53
CA GLY A 88 -9.07 -4.65 2.45
C GLY A 88 -8.09 -4.70 3.64
N ILE A 89 -7.91 -3.61 4.37
CA ILE A 89 -7.00 -3.55 5.53
C ILE A 89 -7.61 -4.24 6.74
N ASN A 90 -6.81 -5.03 7.45
CA ASN A 90 -7.22 -5.72 8.68
C ASN A 90 -7.34 -4.73 9.86
N LYS A 91 -8.49 -4.08 9.93
CA LYS A 91 -8.82 -3.07 10.97
C LYS A 91 -8.70 -3.60 12.39
N LYS A 92 -9.03 -4.90 12.60
CA LYS A 92 -8.94 -5.50 13.95
C LYS A 92 -7.50 -5.58 14.43
N VAL A 93 -6.58 -5.92 13.53
CA VAL A 93 -5.15 -5.99 13.85
C VAL A 93 -4.60 -4.58 14.05
N LEU A 94 -4.92 -3.63 13.17
CA LEU A 94 -4.49 -2.24 13.30
C LEU A 94 -4.98 -1.61 14.61
N ALA A 95 -6.24 -1.85 14.99
CA ALA A 95 -6.81 -1.34 16.23
C ALA A 95 -6.12 -1.88 17.50
N LYS A 96 -5.61 -3.13 17.48
CA LYS A 96 -4.81 -3.67 18.59
C LYS A 96 -3.49 -2.91 18.79
N LEU A 97 -2.98 -2.29 17.74
CA LEU A 97 -1.78 -1.43 17.77
C LEU A 97 -2.12 0.04 18.06
N GLY A 98 -3.41 0.37 18.27
CA GLY A 98 -3.88 1.73 18.56
C GLY A 98 -4.15 2.60 17.32
N GLY A 99 -3.98 2.08 16.11
CA GLY A 99 -4.24 2.81 14.86
C GLY A 99 -5.67 2.64 14.33
N GLN A 100 -6.06 3.51 13.42
CA GLN A 100 -7.33 3.52 12.71
C GLN A 100 -7.13 3.68 11.21
N THR A 101 -8.15 3.34 10.42
CA THR A 101 -8.13 3.57 8.96
C THR A 101 -9.09 4.69 8.60
N HIS A 102 -8.67 5.55 7.65
CA HIS A 102 -9.47 6.67 7.14
C HIS A 102 -9.53 6.63 5.61
N CYS A 103 -10.67 7.04 5.06
CA CYS A 103 -10.86 7.31 3.65
C CYS A 103 -11.90 8.42 3.48
N PHE A 104 -11.47 9.60 3.08
CA PHE A 104 -12.31 10.79 2.99
C PHE A 104 -12.99 10.97 1.63
N MET A 105 -12.83 10.01 0.71
CA MET A 105 -13.34 10.10 -0.67
C MET A 105 -14.87 10.21 -0.80
N ALA A 106 -15.62 9.73 0.19
CA ALA A 106 -17.06 9.77 0.23
C ALA A 106 -17.62 10.95 1.03
N ASP A 107 -16.78 11.74 1.66
CA ASP A 107 -17.18 12.85 2.52
C ASP A 107 -17.81 13.99 1.68
N GLU A 108 -18.91 14.55 2.14
CA GLU A 108 -19.65 15.60 1.42
C GLU A 108 -18.84 16.89 1.27
N ASP A 109 -18.10 17.28 2.30
CA ASP A 109 -17.19 18.44 2.27
C ASP A 109 -16.08 18.26 1.25
N VAL A 110 -15.50 17.06 1.16
CA VAL A 110 -14.48 16.72 0.15
C VAL A 110 -15.07 16.80 -1.27
N ALA A 111 -16.26 16.25 -1.47
CA ALA A 111 -16.93 16.30 -2.76
C ALA A 111 -17.24 17.75 -3.20
N ARG A 112 -17.73 18.58 -2.28
CA ARG A 112 -18.06 20.01 -2.51
C ARG A 112 -16.80 20.80 -2.84
N LEU A 113 -15.78 20.73 -2.00
CA LEU A 113 -14.52 21.45 -2.19
C LEU A 113 -13.80 21.05 -3.49
N ALA A 114 -13.81 19.76 -3.83
CA ALA A 114 -13.21 19.27 -5.08
C ALA A 114 -13.90 19.90 -6.30
N LYS A 115 -15.24 19.96 -6.28
CA LYS A 115 -16.04 20.59 -7.34
C LYS A 115 -15.78 22.09 -7.42
N GLU A 116 -15.79 22.81 -6.30
CA GLU A 116 -15.56 24.25 -6.23
C GLU A 116 -14.17 24.65 -6.77
N ARG A 117 -13.16 23.82 -6.48
CA ARG A 117 -11.75 24.08 -6.87
C ARG A 117 -11.37 23.48 -8.23
N GLY A 118 -12.23 22.69 -8.86
CA GLY A 118 -11.92 22.01 -10.13
C GLY A 118 -10.81 20.96 -10.00
N VAL A 119 -10.67 20.33 -8.82
CA VAL A 119 -9.69 19.28 -8.55
C VAL A 119 -10.36 17.94 -8.25
N THR A 120 -9.56 16.86 -8.19
CA THR A 120 -10.11 15.54 -7.83
C THR A 120 -10.41 15.45 -6.33
N ARG A 121 -11.36 14.60 -5.95
CA ARG A 121 -11.61 14.29 -4.52
C ARG A 121 -10.37 13.75 -3.83
N ALA A 122 -9.50 13.04 -4.56
CA ALA A 122 -8.27 12.50 -4.00
C ALA A 122 -7.33 13.61 -3.52
N VAL A 123 -7.22 14.73 -4.25
CA VAL A 123 -6.46 15.93 -3.83
C VAL A 123 -6.99 16.43 -2.49
N VAL A 124 -8.29 16.72 -2.40
CA VAL A 124 -8.90 17.26 -1.16
C VAL A 124 -8.84 16.25 0.00
N SER A 125 -8.94 14.93 -0.31
CA SER A 125 -8.81 13.88 0.71
C SER A 125 -7.43 13.88 1.37
N MET A 126 -6.36 14.06 0.58
CA MET A 126 -4.99 14.14 1.12
C MET A 126 -4.80 15.39 1.97
N GLU A 127 -5.35 16.52 1.54
CA GLU A 127 -5.34 17.77 2.33
C GLU A 127 -6.12 17.63 3.65
N LYS A 128 -7.28 16.99 3.62
CA LYS A 128 -8.09 16.71 4.82
C LYS A 128 -7.34 15.83 5.83
N ALA A 129 -6.59 14.86 5.34
CA ALA A 129 -5.78 13.96 6.16
C ALA A 129 -4.68 14.69 6.95
N ARG A 130 -4.25 15.89 6.53
CA ARG A 130 -3.29 16.73 7.24
C ARG A 130 -3.74 17.07 8.67
N ASN A 131 -5.04 17.07 8.94
CA ASN A 131 -5.61 17.40 10.24
C ASN A 131 -5.59 16.23 11.23
N ILE A 132 -5.09 15.05 10.84
CA ILE A 132 -4.90 13.93 11.75
C ILE A 132 -3.66 14.21 12.60
N GLU A 133 -3.83 14.26 13.92
CA GLU A 133 -2.74 14.57 14.87
C GLU A 133 -1.71 13.44 15.03
N LYS A 134 -2.14 12.20 14.77
CA LYS A 134 -1.28 11.02 14.84
C LYS A 134 -0.34 10.91 13.63
N PRO A 135 0.75 10.14 13.74
CA PRO A 135 1.51 9.72 12.56
C PRO A 135 0.60 9.00 11.56
N VAL A 136 0.76 9.31 10.26
CA VAL A 136 -0.08 8.76 9.20
C VAL A 136 0.76 8.04 8.15
N ILE A 137 0.35 6.81 7.84
CA ILE A 137 0.79 6.07 6.66
C ILE A 137 -0.24 6.29 5.55
N PHE A 138 0.15 6.92 4.45
CA PHE A 138 -0.70 7.09 3.28
C PHE A 138 -0.60 5.85 2.38
N ALA A 139 -1.71 5.16 2.16
CA ALA A 139 -1.79 3.96 1.31
C ALA A 139 -2.62 4.28 0.06
N VAL A 140 -1.94 4.73 -0.99
CA VAL A 140 -2.52 5.17 -2.25
C VAL A 140 -2.46 4.05 -3.27
N GLY A 141 -3.63 3.52 -3.66
CA GLY A 141 -3.75 2.38 -4.57
C GLY A 141 -4.45 2.67 -5.89
N ASN A 142 -5.01 3.87 -6.07
CA ASN A 142 -5.81 4.19 -7.26
C ASN A 142 -5.49 5.54 -7.88
N ALA A 143 -5.41 6.62 -7.09
CA ALA A 143 -5.37 7.98 -7.61
C ALA A 143 -3.94 8.55 -7.70
N PRO A 144 -3.34 8.68 -8.90
CA PRO A 144 -2.07 9.37 -9.07
C PRO A 144 -2.09 10.80 -8.53
N THR A 145 -3.25 11.48 -8.64
CA THR A 145 -3.44 12.83 -8.13
C THR A 145 -3.32 12.93 -6.60
N ALA A 146 -3.55 11.84 -5.86
CA ALA A 146 -3.26 11.78 -4.44
C ALA A 146 -1.76 11.85 -4.16
N LEU A 147 -0.94 11.09 -4.89
CA LEU A 147 0.52 11.12 -4.75
C LEU A 147 1.10 12.48 -5.17
N ILE A 148 0.61 13.04 -6.28
CA ILE A 148 1.02 14.37 -6.74
C ILE A 148 0.73 15.41 -5.65
N ARG A 149 -0.49 15.37 -5.04
CA ARG A 149 -0.82 16.32 -3.98
C ARG A 149 0.04 16.13 -2.73
N LEU A 150 0.34 14.90 -2.33
CA LEU A 150 1.27 14.64 -1.23
C LEU A 150 2.65 15.22 -1.54
N TYR A 151 3.17 15.03 -2.75
CA TYR A 151 4.44 15.63 -3.19
C TYR A 151 4.40 17.16 -3.11
N GLU A 152 3.35 17.80 -3.65
CA GLU A 152 3.19 19.26 -3.57
C GLU A 152 3.20 19.76 -2.11
N MET A 153 2.46 19.10 -1.22
CA MET A 153 2.41 19.45 0.19
C MET A 153 3.77 19.28 0.89
N ILE A 154 4.57 18.29 0.48
CA ILE A 154 5.95 18.12 0.96
C ILE A 154 6.81 19.30 0.50
N GLN A 155 6.71 19.70 -0.77
CA GLN A 155 7.46 20.85 -1.33
C GLN A 155 7.05 22.20 -0.72
N GLU A 156 5.79 22.34 -0.27
CA GLU A 156 5.34 23.52 0.49
C GLU A 156 6.09 23.69 1.83
N GLY A 157 6.74 22.64 2.35
CA GLY A 157 7.67 22.68 3.49
C GLY A 157 7.03 22.82 4.87
N ASN A 158 5.70 22.98 4.96
CA ASN A 158 4.99 23.20 6.22
C ASN A 158 4.46 21.91 6.86
N TRP A 159 4.46 20.80 6.11
CA TRP A 159 3.95 19.50 6.52
C TRP A 159 4.46 18.40 5.58
N HIS A 160 4.63 17.22 6.10
CA HIS A 160 4.96 16.04 5.32
C HIS A 160 4.31 14.79 5.91
N PRO A 161 3.96 13.79 5.08
CA PRO A 161 3.49 12.50 5.55
C PRO A 161 4.60 11.77 6.29
N THR A 162 4.21 10.89 7.24
CA THR A 162 5.20 10.10 7.98
C THR A 162 5.71 8.93 7.14
N PHE A 163 4.85 8.39 6.26
CA PHE A 163 5.17 7.27 5.36
C PHE A 163 4.21 7.23 4.18
N VAL A 164 4.70 6.81 2.99
CA VAL A 164 3.86 6.65 1.80
C VAL A 164 3.97 5.25 1.19
N ILE A 165 2.85 4.55 1.06
CA ILE A 165 2.68 3.38 0.21
C ILE A 165 2.06 3.88 -1.10
N GLY A 166 2.89 4.02 -2.16
CA GLY A 166 2.51 4.61 -3.44
C GLY A 166 2.39 3.57 -4.54
N VAL A 167 1.23 2.93 -4.65
CA VAL A 167 1.00 1.84 -5.60
C VAL A 167 -0.28 2.04 -6.44
N PRO A 168 -0.59 3.27 -6.92
CA PRO A 168 -1.73 3.44 -7.80
C PRO A 168 -1.54 2.70 -9.12
N VAL A 169 -2.65 2.15 -9.66
CA VAL A 169 -2.72 1.55 -10.99
C VAL A 169 -3.22 2.58 -11.99
N GLY A 170 -2.71 2.58 -13.22
CA GLY A 170 -3.28 3.41 -14.29
C GLY A 170 -2.31 3.77 -15.40
N PHE A 171 -2.74 4.74 -16.23
CA PHE A 171 -2.04 5.11 -17.45
C PHE A 171 -1.68 6.60 -17.52
N VAL A 172 -2.47 7.47 -16.87
CA VAL A 172 -2.27 8.92 -16.91
C VAL A 172 -1.56 9.36 -15.63
N ASN A 173 -0.37 9.92 -15.76
CA ASN A 173 0.48 10.45 -14.68
C ASN A 173 0.87 9.44 -13.58
N VAL A 174 0.57 8.14 -13.75
CA VAL A 174 0.81 7.13 -12.72
C VAL A 174 2.31 6.96 -12.44
N GLU A 175 3.10 6.81 -13.48
CA GLU A 175 4.55 6.60 -13.37
C GLU A 175 5.22 7.84 -12.75
N VAL A 176 4.93 9.02 -13.31
CA VAL A 176 5.47 10.29 -12.80
C VAL A 176 5.09 10.53 -11.32
N ALA A 177 3.83 10.30 -10.95
CA ALA A 177 3.40 10.49 -9.57
C ALA A 177 4.16 9.62 -8.57
N LYS A 178 4.52 8.40 -8.96
CA LYS A 178 5.31 7.47 -8.15
C LYS A 178 6.77 7.91 -8.05
N GLU A 179 7.39 8.29 -9.18
CA GLU A 179 8.77 8.77 -9.20
C GLU A 179 8.91 10.05 -8.35
N LEU A 180 7.96 11.00 -8.41
CA LEU A 180 7.96 12.20 -7.56
C LEU A 180 8.02 11.87 -6.07
N ILE A 181 7.28 10.86 -5.60
CA ILE A 181 7.35 10.44 -4.18
C ILE A 181 8.75 9.88 -3.87
N MET A 182 9.34 9.12 -4.77
CA MET A 182 10.68 8.54 -4.57
C MET A 182 11.81 9.57 -4.59
N GLU A 183 11.57 10.78 -5.11
CA GLU A 183 12.51 11.91 -5.04
C GLU A 183 12.48 12.65 -3.69
N THR A 184 11.50 12.36 -2.82
CA THR A 184 11.39 12.99 -1.50
C THR A 184 12.19 12.26 -0.44
N GLU A 185 12.43 12.94 0.70
CA GLU A 185 13.04 12.32 1.90
C GLU A 185 12.03 11.50 2.72
N VAL A 186 10.75 11.47 2.33
CA VAL A 186 9.72 10.72 3.05
C VAL A 186 9.90 9.22 2.82
N PRO A 187 9.89 8.39 3.87
CA PRO A 187 9.98 6.94 3.72
C PRO A 187 8.82 6.36 2.90
N TYR A 188 9.12 5.43 1.99
CA TYR A 188 8.13 4.89 1.08
C TYR A 188 8.28 3.41 0.76
N ILE A 189 7.16 2.81 0.31
CA ILE A 189 7.08 1.59 -0.49
C ILE A 189 6.29 1.94 -1.74
N VAL A 190 6.92 1.90 -2.91
CA VAL A 190 6.33 2.33 -4.19
C VAL A 190 6.48 1.22 -5.22
N ASN A 191 5.48 1.01 -6.06
CA ASN A 191 5.62 0.13 -7.21
C ASN A 191 5.88 0.96 -8.47
N ARG A 192 7.04 0.81 -9.08
CA ARG A 192 7.41 1.50 -10.34
C ARG A 192 6.50 1.06 -11.49
N GLY A 193 6.38 1.92 -12.49
CA GLY A 193 5.56 1.65 -13.68
C GLY A 193 4.05 1.73 -13.40
N ARG A 194 3.23 1.09 -14.24
CA ARG A 194 1.76 1.28 -14.28
C ARG A 194 0.97 0.35 -13.37
N LYS A 195 1.58 -0.76 -12.95
CA LYS A 195 0.93 -1.76 -12.09
C LYS A 195 0.73 -1.25 -10.67
N GLY A 196 -0.32 -1.75 -10.05
CA GLY A 196 -0.70 -1.40 -8.69
C GLY A 196 -2.16 -1.75 -8.42
N GLY A 197 -2.78 -1.06 -7.48
CA GLY A 197 -4.20 -1.22 -7.18
C GLY A 197 -4.51 -1.09 -5.69
N SER A 198 -5.79 -0.85 -5.38
CA SER A 198 -6.28 -0.81 -3.99
C SER A 198 -6.02 -2.12 -3.23
N ASN A 199 -6.09 -3.27 -3.93
CA ASN A 199 -5.75 -4.58 -3.38
C ASN A 199 -4.26 -4.69 -3.04
N VAL A 200 -3.38 -4.12 -3.87
CA VAL A 200 -1.93 -4.08 -3.63
C VAL A 200 -1.61 -3.20 -2.42
N ALA A 201 -2.21 -2.00 -2.32
CA ALA A 201 -2.06 -1.13 -1.17
C ALA A 201 -2.49 -1.81 0.14
N ALA A 202 -3.67 -2.46 0.14
CA ALA A 202 -4.16 -3.22 1.29
C ALA A 202 -3.27 -4.43 1.62
N ALA A 203 -2.72 -5.13 0.61
CA ALA A 203 -1.82 -6.26 0.80
C ALA A 203 -0.51 -5.85 1.48
N ILE A 204 0.08 -4.71 1.10
CA ILE A 204 1.28 -4.16 1.75
C ILE A 204 0.98 -3.80 3.21
N CYS A 205 -0.12 -3.07 3.48
CA CYS A 205 -0.53 -2.75 4.84
C CYS A 205 -0.71 -4.01 5.69
N ASN A 206 -1.40 -5.03 5.17
CA ASN A 206 -1.63 -6.28 5.88
C ASN A 206 -0.35 -7.08 6.10
N ALA A 207 0.59 -7.09 5.15
CA ALA A 207 1.90 -7.74 5.33
C ALA A 207 2.65 -7.14 6.53
N LEU A 208 2.73 -5.80 6.60
CA LEU A 208 3.34 -5.09 7.73
C LEU A 208 2.65 -5.40 9.06
N LEU A 209 1.32 -5.38 9.09
CA LEU A 209 0.53 -5.69 10.29
C LEU A 209 0.73 -7.14 10.77
N TYR A 210 0.78 -8.10 9.86
CA TYR A 210 0.93 -9.52 10.20
C TYR A 210 2.34 -9.84 10.72
N GLU A 211 3.37 -9.15 10.26
CA GLU A 211 4.71 -9.29 10.82
C GLU A 211 4.82 -8.79 12.29
N LEU A 212 3.91 -7.95 12.73
CA LEU A 212 3.88 -7.42 14.10
C LEU A 212 3.02 -8.27 15.05
N THR A 213 2.15 -9.13 14.52
CA THR A 213 1.09 -9.76 15.33
C THR A 213 0.95 -11.28 15.16
N ARG A 214 1.74 -11.88 14.26
CA ARG A 214 1.84 -13.34 14.03
C ARG A 214 3.26 -13.88 14.36
#